data_61b71de5a15fa1000efbcfea3743b9ea
#
_entry.id   61b71de5a15fa1000efbcfea3743b9ea
#
_cell.length_a   1.000
_cell.length_b   1.000
_cell.length_c   1.000
_cell.angle_alpha   90.00
_cell.angle_beta   90.00
_cell.angle_gamma   90.00
#
_symmetry.space_group_name_H-M   'P 1'
#
loop_
_entity.id
_entity.type
_entity.pdbx_description
1 polymer ?
#
loop_
_entity_poly.entity_id
_entity_poly.type
_entity_poly.pdbx_seq_one_letter_code
_entity_poly.pdbx_strand_id
1 'polypeptide(L)'
;MLSVACSIGDCPITNAYLHILKSKIRNHADSGFFLAGLSASLQLEIQEGSLEHIPHRVVSKGLHLALDWSLQYLEDPRCPVRVAVNWSSAASISAVIRGIISSKSITGLDEETTEAVVIPLIIQAFVSVFGYVVEHPSESVPVQLLFAPGQASIAKSEVWKQTVLLDLPWPCRGRPQGVKRSALSPPICNVRVALFNITIEPLAEFEEAETSSNTRIYHADSTDAFRLKALRQVGDRLDRLGATAVLSQKIVPKYLQTYLATKGIFTLDRLSAAYIRNVQMLSGATILSDWRIDDSIVSSSLGALSLITTQTLGNKQFIRLHREGTVVDSENAHPVTTIAITAPDRFAFDELNHVVTTSVKMLASLIDNPDVVAGAGCVEIHLAALLRDRAKQLRNPGPISNGTVPRGTQTDNKAARTLRQMSQTITTFANCLEDMAGRLCGSHASATDREVMIEQIRHANNESLLATTTLPCQNGLSERKSYDLYGWDPRKRSTMQVLSYTIQSDEEKIASEARILDTLQSKKDALTLVIESVSSLARIASVVRVS
;
A
#
# COMPACT_ATOMS: atom_id res chain seq x y z
N MET A 1 -11.79 -6.83 10.74
CA MET A 1 -11.80 -6.22 12.10
C MET A 1 -12.27 -4.77 12.11
N LEU A 2 -11.78 -3.87 11.26
CA LEU A 2 -12.28 -2.48 11.24
C LEU A 2 -13.77 -2.34 10.83
N SER A 3 -14.35 -3.29 10.10
CA SER A 3 -15.79 -3.29 9.79
C SER A 3 -16.65 -3.73 10.96
N VAL A 4 -16.14 -4.55 11.88
CA VAL A 4 -16.84 -4.99 13.09
C VAL A 4 -16.85 -3.87 14.15
N ALA A 5 -15.83 -3.03 14.18
CA ALA A 5 -15.79 -1.86 15.06
C ALA A 5 -16.85 -0.78 14.71
N CYS A 6 -17.41 -0.81 13.50
CA CYS A 6 -18.50 0.08 13.11
C CYS A 6 -19.83 -0.21 13.84
N SER A 7 -19.96 -1.35 14.53
CA SER A 7 -21.13 -1.68 15.34
C SER A 7 -20.98 -1.30 16.82
N ILE A 8 -19.81 -0.82 17.23
CA ILE A 8 -19.55 -0.41 18.60
C ILE A 8 -19.76 1.10 18.73
N GLY A 9 -21.00 1.46 18.93
CA GLY A 9 -21.43 2.69 19.59
C GLY A 9 -21.44 3.97 18.75
N ASP A 10 -22.54 4.66 18.85
CA ASP A 10 -22.82 6.01 18.37
C ASP A 10 -21.95 7.12 19.02
N CYS A 11 -20.71 6.79 19.47
CA CYS A 11 -19.82 7.77 20.05
C CYS A 11 -19.10 8.56 18.93
N PRO A 12 -19.38 9.86 18.77
CA PRO A 12 -18.79 10.69 17.73
C PRO A 12 -17.26 10.71 17.77
N ILE A 13 -16.67 10.62 18.96
CA ILE A 13 -15.22 10.62 19.16
C ILE A 13 -14.58 9.33 18.62
N THR A 14 -15.21 8.19 18.91
CA THR A 14 -14.74 6.89 18.37
C THR A 14 -14.84 6.86 16.86
N ASN A 15 -15.90 7.38 16.29
CA ASN A 15 -16.08 7.46 14.83
C ASN A 15 -15.07 8.40 14.18
N ALA A 16 -14.81 9.57 14.77
CA ALA A 16 -13.79 10.50 14.31
C ALA A 16 -12.39 9.86 14.34
N TYR A 17 -12.06 9.16 15.43
CA TYR A 17 -10.80 8.45 15.58
C TYR A 17 -10.64 7.32 14.53
N LEU A 18 -11.67 6.50 14.36
CA LEU A 18 -11.67 5.45 13.33
C LEU A 18 -11.53 6.04 11.92
N HIS A 19 -12.11 7.21 11.67
CA HIS A 19 -11.97 7.90 10.38
C HIS A 19 -10.53 8.38 10.16
N ILE A 20 -9.88 8.95 11.18
CA ILE A 20 -8.47 9.36 11.15
C ILE A 20 -7.59 8.14 10.89
N LEU A 21 -7.79 7.04 11.62
CA LEU A 21 -7.05 5.80 11.41
C LEU A 21 -7.22 5.25 10.00
N LYS A 22 -8.46 5.17 9.50
CA LYS A 22 -8.76 4.70 8.13
C LYS A 22 -8.10 5.57 7.06
N SER A 23 -8.14 6.90 7.23
CA SER A 23 -7.50 7.85 6.30
C SER A 23 -5.99 7.65 6.23
N LYS A 24 -5.36 7.47 7.39
CA LYS A 24 -3.90 7.30 7.49
C LYS A 24 -3.43 5.93 7.01
N ILE A 25 -4.14 4.85 7.34
CA ILE A 25 -3.84 3.48 6.85
C ILE A 25 -3.90 3.41 5.32
N ARG A 26 -4.74 4.21 4.65
CA ARG A 26 -4.78 4.25 3.18
C ARG A 26 -3.50 4.78 2.55
N ASN A 27 -2.82 5.69 3.24
CA ASN A 27 -1.60 6.33 2.75
C ASN A 27 -0.34 5.50 3.07
N HIS A 28 -0.41 4.65 4.11
CA HIS A 28 0.69 3.80 4.53
C HIS A 28 0.33 2.34 4.23
N ALA A 29 1.15 1.69 3.45
CA ALA A 29 0.86 0.34 2.94
C ALA A 29 0.74 -0.71 4.05
N ASP A 30 1.41 -0.49 5.20
CA ASP A 30 1.43 -1.43 6.34
C ASP A 30 1.28 -0.69 7.69
N SER A 31 1.44 -1.41 8.81
CA SER A 31 1.40 -0.89 10.19
C SER A 31 0.02 -0.50 10.73
N GLY A 32 -1.08 -0.74 10.01
CA GLY A 32 -2.42 -0.39 10.49
C GLY A 32 -2.81 -1.09 11.80
N PHE A 33 -2.44 -2.36 11.95
CA PHE A 33 -2.69 -3.13 13.17
C PHE A 33 -1.83 -2.64 14.35
N PHE A 34 -0.56 -2.37 14.10
CA PHE A 34 0.37 -1.80 15.07
C PHE A 34 -0.13 -0.44 15.57
N LEU A 35 -0.50 0.45 14.65
CA LEU A 35 -1.03 1.77 14.96
C LEU A 35 -2.30 1.69 15.83
N ALA A 36 -3.28 0.87 15.44
CA ALA A 36 -4.53 0.72 16.19
C ALA A 36 -4.29 0.09 17.59
N GLY A 37 -3.45 -0.95 17.66
CA GLY A 37 -3.15 -1.65 18.89
C GLY A 37 -2.39 -0.79 19.90
N LEU A 38 -1.33 -0.11 19.45
CA LEU A 38 -0.52 0.75 20.31
C LEU A 38 -1.31 1.97 20.78
N SER A 39 -2.12 2.58 19.92
CA SER A 39 -3.00 3.68 20.32
C SER A 39 -4.02 3.25 21.37
N ALA A 40 -4.63 2.07 21.22
CA ALA A 40 -5.59 1.56 22.19
C ALA A 40 -4.92 1.24 23.54
N SER A 41 -3.74 0.60 23.54
CA SER A 41 -2.99 0.32 24.77
C SER A 41 -2.62 1.60 25.52
N LEU A 42 -2.08 2.61 24.81
CA LEU A 42 -1.76 3.90 25.42
C LEU A 42 -2.99 4.63 25.95
N GLN A 43 -4.10 4.57 25.23
CA GLN A 43 -5.34 5.21 25.68
C GLN A 43 -5.90 4.59 26.95
N LEU A 44 -5.81 3.26 27.09
CA LEU A 44 -6.18 2.55 28.32
C LEU A 44 -5.28 2.96 29.50
N GLU A 45 -3.98 3.06 29.30
CA GLU A 45 -3.04 3.50 30.32
C GLU A 45 -3.27 4.95 30.79
N ILE A 46 -3.76 5.82 29.90
CA ILE A 46 -4.10 7.21 30.22
C ILE A 46 -5.44 7.31 30.98
N GLN A 47 -6.41 6.47 30.66
CA GLN A 47 -7.77 6.56 31.21
C GLN A 47 -7.94 5.78 32.52
N GLU A 48 -7.39 4.58 32.59
CA GLU A 48 -7.67 3.61 33.66
C GLU A 48 -6.38 2.96 34.22
N GLY A 49 -5.22 3.31 33.64
CA GLY A 49 -3.96 2.67 33.96
C GLY A 49 -2.99 3.54 34.74
N SER A 50 -1.71 3.29 34.50
CA SER A 50 -0.60 3.89 35.26
C SER A 50 -0.47 5.42 35.07
N LEU A 51 -1.10 6.01 34.03
CA LEU A 51 -1.02 7.42 33.69
C LEU A 51 -2.25 8.25 34.11
N GLU A 52 -3.29 7.63 34.68
CA GLU A 52 -4.55 8.29 35.04
C GLU A 52 -4.34 9.52 35.96
N HIS A 53 -3.39 9.41 36.89
CA HIS A 53 -3.11 10.47 37.88
C HIS A 53 -2.13 11.55 37.39
N ILE A 54 -1.62 11.43 36.16
CA ILE A 54 -0.66 12.37 35.59
C ILE A 54 -1.42 13.41 34.75
N PRO A 55 -1.14 14.73 34.94
CA PRO A 55 -1.77 15.75 34.11
C PRO A 55 -1.52 15.49 32.62
N HIS A 56 -2.56 15.51 31.78
CA HIS A 56 -2.48 15.22 30.35
C HIS A 56 -1.40 16.02 29.60
N ARG A 57 -1.14 17.26 30.04
CA ARG A 57 -0.05 18.09 29.49
C ARG A 57 1.32 17.46 29.73
N VAL A 58 1.54 16.81 30.87
CA VAL A 58 2.81 16.14 31.20
C VAL A 58 2.92 14.84 30.44
N VAL A 59 1.81 14.08 30.35
CA VAL A 59 1.73 12.87 29.52
C VAL A 59 2.06 13.20 28.07
N SER A 60 1.41 14.19 27.46
CA SER A 60 1.69 14.60 26.08
C SER A 60 3.16 14.98 25.88
N LYS A 61 3.77 15.75 26.80
CA LYS A 61 5.19 16.08 26.73
C LYS A 61 6.10 14.85 26.82
N GLY A 62 5.79 13.93 27.72
CA GLY A 62 6.54 12.68 27.88
C GLY A 62 6.48 11.80 26.63
N LEU A 63 5.29 11.69 26.01
CA LEU A 63 5.10 10.94 24.78
C LEU A 63 5.84 11.55 23.59
N HIS A 64 5.80 12.88 23.41
CA HIS A 64 6.57 13.54 22.34
C HIS A 64 8.08 13.39 22.55
N LEU A 65 8.56 13.49 23.78
CA LEU A 65 9.98 13.23 24.06
C LEU A 65 10.39 11.79 23.76
N ALA A 66 9.52 10.81 24.08
CA ALA A 66 9.74 9.42 23.74
C ALA A 66 9.74 9.20 22.21
N LEU A 67 8.86 9.91 21.48
CA LEU A 67 8.84 9.88 20.02
C LEU A 67 10.15 10.42 19.45
N ASP A 68 10.59 11.61 19.90
CA ASP A 68 11.82 12.24 19.41
C ASP A 68 13.02 11.30 19.60
N TRP A 69 13.15 10.68 20.75
CA TRP A 69 14.23 9.71 21.00
C TRP A 69 14.12 8.46 20.15
N SER A 70 12.89 7.96 19.93
CA SER A 70 12.66 6.79 19.08
C SER A 70 13.03 7.09 17.62
N LEU A 71 12.62 8.26 17.11
CA LEU A 71 12.93 8.67 15.75
C LEU A 71 14.44 8.92 15.57
N GLN A 72 15.08 9.62 16.50
CA GLN A 72 16.54 9.83 16.47
C GLN A 72 17.31 8.50 16.46
N TYR A 73 16.88 7.53 17.26
CA TYR A 73 17.49 6.21 17.30
C TYR A 73 17.34 5.46 15.97
N LEU A 74 16.13 5.46 15.40
CA LEU A 74 15.85 4.77 14.13
C LEU A 74 16.52 5.45 12.93
N GLU A 75 16.78 6.75 13.01
CA GLU A 75 17.46 7.53 11.96
C GLU A 75 18.99 7.41 12.02
N ASP A 76 19.55 7.05 13.18
CA ASP A 76 21.00 6.86 13.31
C ASP A 76 21.48 5.69 12.41
N PRO A 77 22.41 5.91 11.47
CA PRO A 77 22.97 4.84 10.65
C PRO A 77 23.58 3.69 11.48
N ARG A 78 24.05 3.99 12.69
CA ARG A 78 24.62 3.00 13.61
C ARG A 78 23.57 2.16 14.34
N CYS A 79 22.26 2.50 14.23
CA CYS A 79 21.18 1.77 14.87
C CYS A 79 21.26 0.26 14.58
N PRO A 80 21.40 -0.62 15.58
CA PRO A 80 21.58 -2.07 15.37
C PRO A 80 20.46 -2.72 14.55
N VAL A 81 19.23 -2.25 14.71
CA VAL A 81 18.05 -2.87 14.05
C VAL A 81 17.81 -2.35 12.64
N ARG A 82 18.58 -1.37 12.14
CA ARG A 82 18.42 -0.77 10.83
C ARG A 82 19.45 -1.29 9.85
N VAL A 83 19.01 -1.64 8.63
CA VAL A 83 19.84 -1.99 7.48
C VAL A 83 19.21 -1.44 6.20
N ALA A 84 19.99 -1.30 5.13
CA ALA A 84 19.46 -1.00 3.82
C ALA A 84 19.05 -2.28 3.09
N VAL A 85 17.97 -2.21 2.29
CA VAL A 85 17.56 -3.33 1.42
C VAL A 85 18.61 -3.58 0.36
N ASN A 86 19.04 -4.82 0.25
CA ASN A 86 19.91 -5.23 -0.86
C ASN A 86 19.06 -5.64 -2.06
N TRP A 87 18.93 -4.75 -3.03
CA TRP A 87 18.16 -4.99 -4.26
C TRP A 87 18.74 -6.11 -5.16
N SER A 88 20.03 -6.44 -4.99
CA SER A 88 20.67 -7.54 -5.70
C SER A 88 20.39 -8.90 -5.06
N SER A 89 19.79 -8.93 -3.88
CA SER A 89 19.46 -10.16 -3.14
C SER A 89 17.96 -10.42 -3.12
N ALA A 90 17.54 -11.50 -3.78
CA ALA A 90 16.15 -11.97 -3.70
C ALA A 90 15.72 -12.28 -2.25
N ALA A 91 16.64 -12.73 -1.40
CA ALA A 91 16.38 -13.02 0.00
C ALA A 91 16.01 -11.76 0.79
N SER A 92 16.69 -10.63 0.54
CA SER A 92 16.39 -9.35 1.18
C SER A 92 15.00 -8.84 0.79
N ILE A 93 14.65 -8.89 -0.49
CA ILE A 93 13.32 -8.51 -0.99
C ILE A 93 12.24 -9.44 -0.42
N SER A 94 12.50 -10.75 -0.40
CA SER A 94 11.58 -11.75 0.17
C SER A 94 11.34 -11.51 1.66
N ALA A 95 12.35 -11.08 2.42
CA ALA A 95 12.23 -10.79 3.84
C ALA A 95 11.24 -9.65 4.14
N VAL A 96 11.22 -8.61 3.30
CA VAL A 96 10.23 -7.51 3.38
C VAL A 96 8.82 -8.04 3.09
N ILE A 97 8.66 -8.83 2.04
CA ILE A 97 7.35 -9.40 1.68
C ILE A 97 6.85 -10.34 2.80
N ARG A 98 7.74 -11.15 3.39
CA ARG A 98 7.40 -11.99 4.55
C ARG A 98 6.92 -11.18 5.74
N GLY A 99 7.49 -10.03 6.02
CA GLY A 99 7.04 -9.13 7.09
C GLY A 99 5.54 -8.81 6.96
N ILE A 100 5.07 -8.60 5.74
CA ILE A 100 3.66 -8.32 5.45
C ILE A 100 2.80 -9.59 5.59
N ILE A 101 3.23 -10.69 4.98
CA ILE A 101 2.44 -11.94 4.93
C ILE A 101 2.35 -12.58 6.31
N SER A 102 3.44 -12.62 7.09
CA SER A 102 3.50 -13.29 8.38
C SER A 102 2.54 -12.70 9.42
N SER A 103 2.20 -11.42 9.27
CA SER A 103 1.21 -10.75 10.11
C SER A 103 -0.24 -11.15 9.78
N LYS A 104 -0.49 -11.88 8.69
CA LYS A 104 -1.80 -12.20 8.12
C LYS A 104 -2.11 -13.70 8.24
N SER A 105 -2.36 -14.19 9.45
CA SER A 105 -2.71 -15.60 9.70
C SER A 105 -4.01 -16.07 9.01
N ILE A 106 -4.88 -15.12 8.64
CA ILE A 106 -6.18 -15.40 8.01
C ILE A 106 -6.05 -15.90 6.57
N THR A 107 -4.91 -15.67 5.91
CA THR A 107 -4.69 -16.16 4.54
C THR A 107 -4.71 -17.69 4.45
N GLY A 108 -4.51 -18.39 5.56
CA GLY A 108 -4.42 -19.85 5.58
C GLY A 108 -3.22 -20.41 4.81
N LEU A 109 -2.31 -19.53 4.37
CA LEU A 109 -1.12 -19.94 3.64
C LEU A 109 -0.13 -20.62 4.57
N ASP A 110 0.33 -21.80 4.15
CA ASP A 110 1.50 -22.43 4.76
C ASP A 110 2.80 -21.75 4.32
N GLU A 111 3.87 -22.03 5.02
CA GLU A 111 5.18 -21.45 4.73
C GLU A 111 5.68 -21.85 3.33
N GLU A 112 5.45 -23.11 2.96
CA GLU A 112 5.87 -23.65 1.67
C GLU A 112 5.16 -22.94 0.50
N THR A 113 3.84 -22.79 0.55
CA THR A 113 3.08 -22.07 -0.49
C THR A 113 3.46 -20.58 -0.52
N THR A 114 3.72 -19.99 0.61
CA THR A 114 4.17 -18.58 0.68
C THR A 114 5.50 -18.40 -0.03
N GLU A 115 6.50 -19.24 0.27
CA GLU A 115 7.84 -19.16 -0.30
C GLU A 115 7.89 -19.59 -1.77
N ALA A 116 7.19 -20.66 -2.11
CA ALA A 116 7.26 -21.24 -3.46
C ALA A 116 6.39 -20.50 -4.48
N VAL A 117 5.30 -19.85 -4.04
CA VAL A 117 4.31 -19.28 -4.97
C VAL A 117 4.12 -17.78 -4.76
N VAL A 118 3.70 -17.34 -3.56
CA VAL A 118 3.22 -15.95 -3.37
C VAL A 118 4.36 -14.95 -3.51
N ILE A 119 5.48 -15.19 -2.85
CA ILE A 119 6.65 -14.29 -2.90
C ILE A 119 7.20 -14.18 -4.33
N PRO A 120 7.46 -15.29 -5.07
CA PRO A 120 7.90 -15.20 -6.45
C PRO A 120 6.93 -14.48 -7.38
N LEU A 121 5.61 -14.65 -7.21
CA LEU A 121 4.60 -13.92 -7.99
C LEU A 121 4.71 -12.41 -7.79
N ILE A 122 4.84 -11.96 -6.53
CA ILE A 122 4.97 -10.55 -6.19
C ILE A 122 6.26 -9.97 -6.78
N ILE A 123 7.39 -10.67 -6.60
CA ILE A 123 8.69 -10.23 -7.12
C ILE A 123 8.66 -10.15 -8.64
N GLN A 124 8.15 -11.18 -9.34
CA GLN A 124 8.06 -11.18 -10.80
C GLN A 124 7.20 -10.03 -11.33
N ALA A 125 6.07 -9.77 -10.68
CA ALA A 125 5.20 -8.66 -11.05
C ALA A 125 5.88 -7.31 -10.82
N PHE A 126 6.52 -7.13 -9.69
CA PHE A 126 7.21 -5.88 -9.36
C PHE A 126 8.40 -5.62 -10.30
N VAL A 127 9.25 -6.62 -10.54
CA VAL A 127 10.39 -6.50 -11.44
C VAL A 127 9.96 -6.14 -12.87
N SER A 128 8.81 -6.64 -13.32
CA SER A 128 8.32 -6.34 -14.68
C SER A 128 7.90 -4.88 -14.88
N VAL A 129 7.63 -4.14 -13.80
CA VAL A 129 7.24 -2.73 -13.81
C VAL A 129 8.26 -1.82 -13.12
N PHE A 130 9.38 -2.37 -12.68
CA PHE A 130 10.39 -1.69 -11.87
C PHE A 130 10.90 -0.39 -12.53
N GLY A 131 11.24 -0.43 -13.83
CA GLY A 131 11.71 0.77 -14.55
C GLY A 131 10.71 1.92 -14.49
N TYR A 132 9.42 1.62 -14.70
CA TYR A 132 8.37 2.62 -14.60
C TYR A 132 8.25 3.21 -13.19
N VAL A 133 8.34 2.37 -12.15
CA VAL A 133 8.20 2.84 -10.76
C VAL A 133 9.37 3.74 -10.36
N VAL A 134 10.58 3.46 -10.86
CA VAL A 134 11.77 4.32 -10.64
C VAL A 134 11.60 5.68 -11.30
N GLU A 135 11.04 5.73 -12.52
CA GLU A 135 10.82 6.98 -13.25
C GLU A 135 9.63 7.80 -12.70
N HIS A 136 8.64 7.14 -12.09
CA HIS A 136 7.39 7.75 -11.63
C HIS A 136 7.04 7.34 -10.18
N PRO A 137 7.86 7.70 -9.18
CA PRO A 137 7.73 7.21 -7.81
C PRO A 137 6.42 7.64 -7.12
N SER A 138 5.86 8.79 -7.52
CA SER A 138 4.61 9.32 -6.95
C SER A 138 3.35 8.68 -7.52
N GLU A 139 3.47 7.87 -8.58
CA GLU A 139 2.34 7.26 -9.24
C GLU A 139 2.00 5.87 -8.67
N SER A 140 0.77 5.42 -8.91
CA SER A 140 0.38 4.07 -8.53
C SER A 140 1.08 3.02 -9.39
N VAL A 141 1.59 1.98 -8.73
CA VAL A 141 2.27 0.87 -9.42
C VAL A 141 1.33 0.18 -10.41
N PRO A 142 1.74 -0.02 -11.68
CA PRO A 142 0.87 -0.58 -12.73
C PRO A 142 0.79 -2.11 -12.66
N VAL A 143 0.36 -2.61 -11.51
CA VAL A 143 0.08 -4.03 -11.27
C VAL A 143 -1.40 -4.21 -11.05
N GLN A 144 -2.04 -4.98 -11.92
CA GLN A 144 -3.44 -5.36 -11.83
C GLN A 144 -3.57 -6.70 -11.12
N LEU A 145 -4.59 -6.81 -10.26
CA LEU A 145 -4.95 -8.07 -9.61
C LEU A 145 -6.31 -8.53 -10.11
N LEU A 146 -6.39 -9.81 -10.46
CA LEU A 146 -7.60 -10.42 -11.00
C LEU A 146 -7.92 -11.73 -10.29
N PHE A 147 -9.19 -11.92 -9.93
CA PHE A 147 -9.68 -13.17 -9.38
C PHE A 147 -10.01 -14.18 -10.47
N ALA A 148 -9.36 -15.34 -10.43
CA ALA A 148 -9.65 -16.48 -11.31
C ALA A 148 -10.43 -17.55 -10.51
N PRO A 149 -11.77 -17.60 -10.63
CA PRO A 149 -12.58 -18.51 -9.84
C PRO A 149 -12.50 -19.95 -10.33
N GLY A 150 -12.78 -20.92 -9.45
CA GLY A 150 -12.92 -22.33 -9.81
C GLY A 150 -11.68 -23.19 -9.68
N GLN A 151 -10.62 -22.68 -9.11
CA GLN A 151 -9.43 -23.46 -8.76
C GLN A 151 -9.15 -23.35 -7.26
N ALA A 152 -9.02 -24.49 -6.60
CA ALA A 152 -8.83 -24.54 -5.15
C ALA A 152 -7.39 -24.17 -4.69
N SER A 153 -6.41 -24.23 -5.60
CA SER A 153 -4.99 -24.04 -5.25
C SER A 153 -4.44 -22.72 -5.76
N ILE A 154 -3.84 -21.95 -4.86
CA ILE A 154 -3.12 -20.72 -5.20
C ILE A 154 -1.89 -21.00 -6.09
N ALA A 155 -1.37 -22.22 -6.09
CA ALA A 155 -0.22 -22.63 -6.91
C ALA A 155 -0.44 -22.47 -8.43
N LYS A 156 -1.70 -22.28 -8.85
CA LYS A 156 -2.04 -22.02 -10.26
C LYS A 156 -2.20 -20.52 -10.57
N SER A 157 -1.82 -19.66 -9.65
CA SER A 157 -1.76 -18.23 -9.89
C SER A 157 -0.63 -17.90 -10.86
N GLU A 158 -0.87 -16.94 -11.75
CA GLU A 158 0.04 -16.62 -12.84
C GLU A 158 0.29 -15.11 -12.95
N VAL A 159 1.50 -14.76 -13.43
CA VAL A 159 1.89 -13.38 -13.75
C VAL A 159 1.90 -13.19 -15.26
N TRP A 160 1.11 -12.25 -15.74
CA TRP A 160 0.98 -11.88 -17.14
C TRP A 160 1.65 -10.53 -17.39
N LYS A 161 2.89 -10.57 -17.88
CA LYS A 161 3.67 -9.34 -18.19
C LYS A 161 3.11 -8.66 -19.43
N GLN A 162 3.15 -7.33 -19.46
CA GLN A 162 2.66 -6.49 -20.56
C GLN A 162 1.25 -6.89 -21.01
N THR A 163 0.39 -7.14 -20.05
CA THR A 163 -0.94 -7.69 -20.30
C THR A 163 -1.95 -7.08 -19.33
N VAL A 164 -3.11 -6.71 -19.85
CA VAL A 164 -4.30 -6.38 -19.08
C VAL A 164 -5.36 -7.43 -19.34
N LEU A 165 -5.88 -8.04 -18.27
CA LEU A 165 -7.00 -8.97 -18.35
C LEU A 165 -8.28 -8.24 -17.92
N LEU A 166 -9.30 -8.28 -18.77
CA LEU A 166 -10.59 -7.66 -18.53
C LEU A 166 -11.62 -8.71 -18.17
N ASP A 167 -12.28 -8.53 -17.04
CA ASP A 167 -13.41 -9.34 -16.60
C ASP A 167 -14.68 -8.92 -17.33
N LEU A 168 -14.69 -9.15 -18.65
CA LEU A 168 -15.79 -8.83 -19.54
C LEU A 168 -16.00 -9.98 -20.52
N PRO A 169 -17.26 -10.27 -20.88
CA PRO A 169 -17.53 -11.22 -21.91
C PRO A 169 -17.08 -10.68 -23.27
N TRP A 170 -16.57 -11.57 -24.12
CA TRP A 170 -16.34 -11.23 -25.52
C TRP A 170 -17.66 -10.74 -26.13
N PRO A 171 -17.68 -9.59 -26.84
CA PRO A 171 -18.91 -9.07 -27.42
C PRO A 171 -19.44 -10.01 -28.50
N CYS A 172 -20.38 -10.87 -28.09
CA CYS A 172 -21.13 -11.73 -29.01
C CYS A 172 -22.11 -10.88 -29.81
N ARG A 173 -21.80 -10.54 -31.03
CA ARG A 173 -22.73 -9.81 -31.91
C ARG A 173 -23.14 -10.62 -33.12
N GLY A 174 -24.43 -10.50 -33.43
CA GLY A 174 -24.95 -10.94 -34.72
C GLY A 174 -24.11 -10.29 -35.82
N ARG A 175 -23.69 -11.12 -36.75
CA ARG A 175 -22.78 -10.77 -37.84
C ARG A 175 -23.41 -9.76 -38.78
N PRO A 176 -22.83 -8.56 -38.96
CA PRO A 176 -23.22 -7.75 -40.10
C PRO A 176 -22.86 -8.51 -41.40
N GLN A 177 -23.79 -8.52 -42.37
CA GLN A 177 -23.50 -9.11 -43.69
C GLN A 177 -22.32 -8.37 -44.33
N GLY A 178 -21.35 -9.12 -44.85
CA GLY A 178 -20.21 -8.54 -45.58
C GLY A 178 -18.90 -8.36 -44.81
N VAL A 179 -18.85 -8.53 -43.49
CA VAL A 179 -17.61 -8.37 -42.71
C VAL A 179 -16.77 -9.65 -42.71
N LYS A 180 -15.47 -9.53 -43.01
CA LYS A 180 -14.52 -10.65 -42.91
C LYS A 180 -14.49 -11.20 -41.49
N ARG A 181 -14.58 -12.51 -41.36
CA ARG A 181 -14.66 -13.22 -40.07
C ARG A 181 -13.46 -12.93 -39.14
N SER A 182 -12.31 -12.64 -39.72
CA SER A 182 -11.04 -12.44 -39.02
C SER A 182 -10.93 -11.10 -38.29
N ALA A 183 -11.71 -10.06 -38.68
CA ALA A 183 -11.57 -8.73 -38.10
C ALA A 183 -12.21 -8.55 -36.72
N LEU A 184 -13.21 -9.38 -36.38
CA LEU A 184 -13.99 -9.27 -35.13
C LEU A 184 -13.96 -10.52 -34.26
N SER A 185 -13.26 -11.58 -34.69
CA SER A 185 -13.09 -12.82 -33.94
C SER A 185 -11.70 -12.90 -33.35
N PRO A 186 -11.56 -13.37 -32.09
CA PRO A 186 -10.24 -13.53 -31.49
C PRO A 186 -9.42 -14.61 -32.23
N PRO A 187 -8.11 -14.43 -32.40
CA PRO A 187 -7.29 -13.29 -31.99
C PRO A 187 -7.34 -12.12 -32.98
N ILE A 188 -7.31 -10.88 -32.49
CA ILE A 188 -7.16 -9.67 -33.30
C ILE A 188 -5.73 -9.15 -33.09
N CYS A 189 -4.95 -9.10 -34.18
CA CYS A 189 -3.55 -8.70 -34.15
C CYS A 189 -3.35 -7.28 -34.67
N ASN A 190 -2.24 -6.64 -34.27
CA ASN A 190 -1.85 -5.28 -34.72
C ASN A 190 -2.96 -4.24 -34.51
N VAL A 191 -3.38 -4.11 -33.26
CA VAL A 191 -4.57 -3.34 -32.92
C VAL A 191 -4.21 -1.88 -32.64
N ARG A 192 -4.91 -0.97 -33.32
CA ARG A 192 -4.88 0.46 -33.02
C ARG A 192 -6.13 0.84 -32.23
N VAL A 193 -5.92 1.30 -31.01
CA VAL A 193 -6.96 1.50 -29.99
C VAL A 193 -7.36 2.97 -29.88
N ALA A 194 -8.64 3.28 -30.05
CA ALA A 194 -9.24 4.52 -29.60
C ALA A 194 -9.90 4.31 -28.23
N LEU A 195 -9.52 5.10 -27.22
CA LEU A 195 -9.95 4.93 -25.84
C LEU A 195 -10.84 6.09 -25.38
N PHE A 196 -12.08 5.79 -24.98
CA PHE A 196 -13.06 6.79 -24.54
C PHE A 196 -13.40 6.63 -23.05
N ASN A 197 -13.54 7.74 -22.32
CA ASN A 197 -14.02 7.77 -20.95
C ASN A 197 -15.44 8.34 -20.80
N ILE A 198 -16.06 8.76 -21.90
CA ILE A 198 -17.38 9.38 -21.95
C ILE A 198 -18.42 8.48 -22.64
N THR A 199 -19.69 8.84 -22.48
CA THR A 199 -20.78 8.31 -23.31
C THR A 199 -20.72 9.01 -24.68
N ILE A 200 -20.61 8.21 -25.75
CA ILE A 200 -20.64 8.72 -27.13
C ILE A 200 -22.09 9.00 -27.50
N GLU A 201 -22.57 10.13 -27.07
CA GLU A 201 -23.96 10.54 -27.29
C GLU A 201 -24.01 11.96 -27.89
N PRO A 202 -24.14 12.10 -29.21
CA PRO A 202 -24.33 13.39 -29.82
C PRO A 202 -25.67 14.00 -29.35
N LEU A 203 -25.58 14.98 -28.47
CA LEU A 203 -26.72 15.83 -28.15
C LEU A 203 -26.89 16.82 -29.30
N ALA A 204 -28.11 17.05 -29.75
CA ALA A 204 -28.40 18.19 -30.63
C ALA A 204 -28.15 19.45 -29.79
N GLU A 205 -27.00 20.07 -29.96
CA GLU A 205 -26.78 21.43 -29.47
C GLU A 205 -27.73 22.30 -30.25
N PHE A 206 -28.71 22.89 -29.57
CA PHE A 206 -29.46 23.98 -30.11
C PHE A 206 -28.44 25.10 -30.30
N GLU A 207 -28.02 25.36 -31.54
CA GLU A 207 -27.46 26.65 -31.88
C GLU A 207 -28.50 27.68 -31.38
N GLU A 208 -28.15 28.40 -30.31
CA GLU A 208 -28.83 29.64 -29.98
C GLU A 208 -28.63 30.59 -31.15
N ALA A 209 -29.43 30.40 -32.20
CA ALA A 209 -29.64 31.40 -33.20
C ALA A 209 -30.36 32.56 -32.47
N GLU A 210 -29.58 33.54 -32.02
CA GLU A 210 -30.11 34.85 -31.76
C GLU A 210 -30.94 35.26 -32.98
N THR A 211 -32.24 35.11 -32.89
CA THR A 211 -33.21 36.02 -33.50
C THR A 211 -34.64 35.50 -33.29
N SER A 212 -35.41 36.36 -32.62
CA SER A 212 -36.88 36.57 -32.73
C SER A 212 -37.81 35.35 -32.70
N SER A 213 -38.55 35.28 -31.59
CA SER A 213 -39.94 34.85 -31.46
C SER A 213 -40.53 34.02 -32.61
N ASN A 214 -40.27 32.72 -32.60
CA ASN A 214 -41.17 31.72 -33.17
C ASN A 214 -40.88 30.38 -32.52
N THR A 215 -41.87 29.83 -31.83
CA THR A 215 -41.85 28.49 -31.21
C THR A 215 -41.66 27.47 -32.35
N ARG A 216 -40.41 27.01 -32.56
CA ARG A 216 -40.14 25.91 -33.48
C ARG A 216 -40.45 24.59 -32.75
N ILE A 217 -41.54 23.94 -33.21
CA ILE A 217 -41.84 22.56 -32.85
C ILE A 217 -40.80 21.68 -33.52
N TYR A 218 -39.82 21.19 -32.76
CA TYR A 218 -38.85 20.23 -33.26
C TYR A 218 -39.52 18.85 -33.34
N HIS A 219 -39.64 18.33 -34.55
CA HIS A 219 -40.05 16.94 -34.73
C HIS A 219 -38.98 16.00 -34.19
N ALA A 220 -39.35 15.02 -33.35
CA ALA A 220 -38.48 14.00 -32.80
C ALA A 220 -37.66 13.27 -33.89
N ASP A 221 -38.26 13.10 -35.06
CA ASP A 221 -37.62 12.48 -36.25
C ASP A 221 -36.38 13.23 -36.75
N SER A 222 -36.36 14.56 -36.67
CA SER A 222 -35.21 15.37 -37.12
C SER A 222 -34.01 15.22 -36.14
N THR A 223 -34.29 15.07 -34.87
CA THR A 223 -33.27 14.88 -33.83
C THR A 223 -32.58 13.51 -33.94
N ASP A 224 -33.37 12.47 -34.20
CA ASP A 224 -32.81 11.11 -34.38
C ASP A 224 -32.00 10.97 -35.65
N ALA A 225 -32.44 11.61 -36.75
CA ALA A 225 -31.68 11.64 -38.01
C ALA A 225 -30.34 12.36 -37.84
N PHE A 226 -30.31 13.49 -37.11
CA PHE A 226 -29.08 14.19 -36.76
C PHE A 226 -28.14 13.31 -35.93
N ARG A 227 -28.67 12.67 -34.89
CA ARG A 227 -27.94 11.76 -34.01
C ARG A 227 -27.27 10.62 -34.79
N LEU A 228 -28.02 9.96 -35.66
CA LEU A 228 -27.51 8.90 -36.53
C LEU A 228 -26.42 9.40 -37.49
N LYS A 229 -26.59 10.59 -38.07
CA LYS A 229 -25.59 11.20 -38.93
C LYS A 229 -24.30 11.50 -38.17
N ALA A 230 -24.41 12.10 -36.98
CA ALA A 230 -23.26 12.41 -36.14
C ALA A 230 -22.51 11.11 -35.69
N LEU A 231 -23.22 10.06 -35.30
CA LEU A 231 -22.61 8.77 -34.96
C LEU A 231 -21.88 8.14 -36.15
N ARG A 232 -22.42 8.27 -37.38
CA ARG A 232 -21.71 7.85 -38.60
C ARG A 232 -20.43 8.63 -38.82
N GLN A 233 -20.47 9.96 -38.63
CA GLN A 233 -19.29 10.82 -38.78
C GLN A 233 -18.18 10.41 -37.79
N VAL A 234 -18.53 10.10 -36.54
CA VAL A 234 -17.58 9.55 -35.55
C VAL A 234 -16.95 8.25 -36.07
N GLY A 235 -17.77 7.33 -36.57
CA GLY A 235 -17.28 6.07 -37.12
C GLY A 235 -16.38 6.23 -38.33
N ASP A 236 -16.75 7.10 -39.29
CA ASP A 236 -15.95 7.41 -40.47
C ASP A 236 -14.63 8.10 -40.12
N ARG A 237 -14.62 8.91 -39.05
CA ARG A 237 -13.40 9.56 -38.57
C ARG A 237 -12.44 8.54 -37.96
N LEU A 238 -12.96 7.66 -37.11
CA LEU A 238 -12.17 6.58 -36.53
C LEU A 238 -11.56 5.65 -37.59
N ASP A 239 -12.33 5.33 -38.63
CA ASP A 239 -11.85 4.54 -39.76
C ASP A 239 -10.73 5.27 -40.53
N ARG A 240 -10.88 6.56 -40.82
CA ARG A 240 -9.84 7.40 -41.44
C ARG A 240 -8.57 7.52 -40.61
N LEU A 241 -8.67 7.55 -39.27
CA LEU A 241 -7.53 7.55 -38.36
C LEU A 241 -6.84 6.18 -38.30
N GLY A 242 -7.46 5.14 -38.87
CA GLY A 242 -6.96 3.78 -38.89
C GLY A 242 -7.18 3.04 -37.56
N ALA A 243 -8.18 3.40 -36.77
CA ALA A 243 -8.55 2.67 -35.57
C ALA A 243 -9.08 1.28 -35.94
N THR A 244 -8.59 0.24 -35.26
CA THR A 244 -9.06 -1.14 -35.43
C THR A 244 -9.85 -1.62 -34.21
N ALA A 245 -9.74 -0.91 -33.08
CA ALA A 245 -10.52 -1.18 -31.88
C ALA A 245 -10.95 0.11 -31.20
N VAL A 246 -12.17 0.12 -30.68
CA VAL A 246 -12.73 1.16 -29.80
C VAL A 246 -13.00 0.55 -28.45
N LEU A 247 -12.33 1.06 -27.43
CA LEU A 247 -12.51 0.69 -26.05
C LEU A 247 -13.14 1.87 -25.30
N SER A 248 -14.21 1.65 -24.55
CA SER A 248 -14.93 2.73 -23.85
C SER A 248 -15.28 2.38 -22.42
N GLN A 249 -15.08 3.32 -21.51
CA GLN A 249 -15.52 3.22 -20.12
C GLN A 249 -17.05 3.24 -20.02
N LYS A 250 -17.68 4.01 -20.86
CA LYS A 250 -19.13 4.21 -20.89
C LYS A 250 -19.77 3.38 -22.02
N ILE A 251 -21.08 3.48 -22.09
CA ILE A 251 -21.87 2.78 -23.11
C ILE A 251 -21.61 3.39 -24.49
N VAL A 252 -21.33 2.55 -25.47
CA VAL A 252 -21.30 2.92 -26.88
C VAL A 252 -22.68 2.59 -27.48
N PRO A 253 -23.34 3.54 -28.17
CA PRO A 253 -24.65 3.32 -28.77
C PRO A 253 -24.64 2.10 -29.72
N LYS A 254 -25.69 1.27 -29.67
CA LYS A 254 -25.78 0.05 -30.50
C LYS A 254 -25.64 0.32 -32.00
N TYR A 255 -26.19 1.44 -32.48
CA TYR A 255 -26.05 1.85 -33.85
C TYR A 255 -24.57 2.06 -34.22
N LEU A 256 -23.82 2.83 -33.42
CA LEU A 256 -22.40 3.06 -33.67
C LEU A 256 -21.62 1.75 -33.59
N GLN A 257 -21.91 0.92 -32.64
CA GLN A 257 -21.27 -0.40 -32.53
C GLN A 257 -21.47 -1.26 -33.79
N THR A 258 -22.71 -1.27 -34.34
CA THR A 258 -23.02 -2.01 -35.58
C THR A 258 -22.30 -1.37 -36.77
N TYR A 259 -22.29 -0.05 -36.84
CA TYR A 259 -21.60 0.69 -37.90
C TYR A 259 -20.08 0.44 -37.90
N LEU A 260 -19.44 0.54 -36.72
CA LEU A 260 -18.01 0.21 -36.55
C LEU A 260 -17.71 -1.25 -36.95
N ALA A 261 -18.60 -2.18 -36.60
CA ALA A 261 -18.46 -3.56 -37.01
C ALA A 261 -18.50 -3.75 -38.54
N THR A 262 -19.29 -2.95 -39.29
CA THR A 262 -19.28 -2.97 -40.77
C THR A 262 -17.94 -2.51 -41.35
N LYS A 263 -17.23 -1.65 -40.62
CA LYS A 263 -15.88 -1.17 -40.97
C LYS A 263 -14.76 -2.12 -40.50
N GLY A 264 -15.11 -3.21 -39.80
CA GLY A 264 -14.14 -4.16 -39.24
C GLY A 264 -13.49 -3.66 -37.94
N ILE A 265 -14.05 -2.64 -37.29
CA ILE A 265 -13.53 -2.07 -36.04
C ILE A 265 -14.18 -2.82 -34.85
N PHE A 266 -13.34 -3.43 -34.04
CA PHE A 266 -13.76 -4.11 -32.79
C PHE A 266 -14.23 -3.08 -31.76
N THR A 267 -15.29 -3.35 -31.03
CA THR A 267 -15.81 -2.43 -30.02
C THR A 267 -16.07 -3.15 -28.71
N LEU A 268 -15.52 -2.61 -27.63
CA LEU A 268 -15.74 -3.05 -26.24
C LEU A 268 -16.15 -1.85 -25.41
N ASP A 269 -17.32 -1.91 -24.80
CA ASP A 269 -17.85 -0.86 -23.94
C ASP A 269 -17.94 -1.31 -22.47
N ARG A 270 -18.26 -0.37 -21.58
CA ARG A 270 -18.45 -0.59 -20.14
C ARG A 270 -17.19 -1.09 -19.43
N LEU A 271 -16.01 -0.58 -19.85
CA LEU A 271 -14.79 -0.78 -19.10
C LEU A 271 -14.93 -0.18 -17.70
N SER A 272 -14.64 -0.97 -16.66
CA SER A 272 -14.58 -0.43 -15.31
C SER A 272 -13.53 0.70 -15.22
N ALA A 273 -13.78 1.69 -14.36
CA ALA A 273 -12.82 2.74 -14.05
C ALA A 273 -11.44 2.19 -13.59
N ALA A 274 -11.44 1.00 -12.99
CA ALA A 274 -10.21 0.33 -12.58
C ALA A 274 -9.36 -0.14 -13.77
N TYR A 275 -9.96 -0.40 -14.94
CA TYR A 275 -9.25 -0.90 -16.11
C TYR A 275 -8.76 0.19 -17.06
N ILE A 276 -9.47 1.33 -17.14
CA ILE A 276 -9.20 2.33 -18.17
C ILE A 276 -7.76 2.86 -18.10
N ARG A 277 -7.25 3.11 -16.88
CA ARG A 277 -5.87 3.56 -16.68
C ARG A 277 -4.86 2.50 -17.14
N ASN A 278 -5.07 1.25 -16.78
CA ASN A 278 -4.17 0.15 -17.17
C ASN A 278 -4.18 -0.07 -18.68
N VAL A 279 -5.33 0.09 -19.34
CA VAL A 279 -5.47 0.02 -20.80
C VAL A 279 -4.76 1.20 -21.44
N GLN A 280 -4.91 2.42 -20.91
CA GLN A 280 -4.19 3.60 -21.36
C GLN A 280 -2.68 3.39 -21.29
N MET A 281 -2.18 2.99 -20.12
CA MET A 281 -0.76 2.75 -19.90
C MET A 281 -0.20 1.68 -20.82
N LEU A 282 -0.90 0.55 -20.96
CA LEU A 282 -0.46 -0.55 -21.81
C LEU A 282 -0.42 -0.18 -23.28
N SER A 283 -1.47 0.51 -23.77
CA SER A 283 -1.60 0.84 -25.18
C SER A 283 -0.92 2.14 -25.61
N GLY A 284 -0.68 3.06 -24.67
CA GLY A 284 -0.24 4.42 -24.94
C GLY A 284 -1.33 5.32 -25.57
N ALA A 285 -2.61 4.87 -25.53
CA ALA A 285 -3.72 5.63 -26.10
C ALA A 285 -4.00 6.91 -25.29
N THR A 286 -4.29 8.00 -25.97
CA THR A 286 -4.86 9.20 -25.34
C THR A 286 -6.33 8.95 -25.03
N ILE A 287 -6.76 9.24 -23.77
CA ILE A 287 -8.17 9.13 -23.41
C ILE A 287 -8.95 10.26 -24.05
N LEU A 288 -9.93 9.90 -24.88
CA LEU A 288 -10.82 10.83 -25.55
C LEU A 288 -11.99 11.18 -24.62
N SER A 289 -12.05 12.45 -24.21
CA SER A 289 -13.08 13.00 -23.31
C SER A 289 -14.16 13.79 -24.05
N ASP A 290 -14.12 13.83 -25.37
CA ASP A 290 -15.17 14.36 -26.24
C ASP A 290 -15.54 13.30 -27.29
N TRP A 291 -16.82 13.27 -27.68
CA TRP A 291 -17.31 12.42 -28.75
C TRP A 291 -16.99 13.01 -30.13
N ARG A 292 -16.76 14.33 -30.20
CA ARG A 292 -16.31 15.04 -31.40
C ARG A 292 -14.84 14.73 -31.61
N ILE A 293 -14.56 14.05 -32.69
CA ILE A 293 -13.19 13.74 -33.09
C ILE A 293 -12.74 14.86 -34.01
N ASP A 294 -12.12 15.89 -33.45
CA ASP A 294 -11.60 17.04 -34.19
C ASP A 294 -10.34 16.72 -34.99
N ASP A 295 -9.90 17.68 -35.82
CA ASP A 295 -8.63 17.54 -36.54
C ASP A 295 -7.39 17.59 -35.63
N SER A 296 -7.55 18.01 -34.36
CA SER A 296 -6.52 17.94 -33.34
C SER A 296 -6.21 16.49 -32.91
N ILE A 297 -7.16 15.54 -33.09
CA ILE A 297 -6.95 14.13 -32.80
C ILE A 297 -6.27 13.50 -34.01
N VAL A 298 -4.99 13.23 -33.84
CA VAL A 298 -4.14 12.63 -34.88
C VAL A 298 -3.96 11.13 -34.63
N SER A 299 -3.41 10.47 -35.63
CA SER A 299 -3.12 9.02 -35.51
C SER A 299 -2.24 8.66 -34.33
N SER A 300 -1.42 9.57 -33.81
CA SER A 300 -0.61 9.40 -32.60
C SER A 300 -1.43 9.35 -31.31
N SER A 301 -2.69 9.84 -31.32
CA SER A 301 -3.60 9.70 -30.18
C SER A 301 -4.14 8.27 -30.00
N LEU A 302 -4.03 7.43 -31.04
CA LEU A 302 -4.39 6.03 -30.96
C LEU A 302 -3.28 5.22 -30.29
N GLY A 303 -3.68 4.38 -29.33
CA GLY A 303 -2.75 3.42 -28.75
C GLY A 303 -2.48 2.22 -29.65
N ALA A 304 -1.46 1.44 -29.32
CA ALA A 304 -1.08 0.23 -30.03
C ALA A 304 -1.08 -0.98 -29.11
N LEU A 305 -1.67 -2.08 -29.56
CA LEU A 305 -1.60 -3.40 -28.92
C LEU A 305 -1.22 -4.44 -29.97
N SER A 306 -0.43 -5.42 -29.56
CA SER A 306 -0.05 -6.52 -30.45
C SER A 306 -1.21 -7.49 -30.65
N LEU A 307 -2.02 -7.71 -29.57
CA LEU A 307 -3.03 -8.76 -29.58
C LEU A 307 -4.20 -8.42 -28.65
N ILE A 308 -5.43 -8.67 -29.15
CA ILE A 308 -6.64 -8.82 -28.34
C ILE A 308 -7.17 -10.24 -28.53
N THR A 309 -7.27 -11.00 -27.45
CA THR A 309 -7.76 -12.38 -27.50
C THR A 309 -8.58 -12.72 -26.25
N THR A 310 -9.06 -13.95 -26.19
CA THR A 310 -9.72 -14.49 -25.01
C THR A 310 -8.79 -15.43 -24.27
N GLN A 311 -8.80 -15.33 -22.94
CA GLN A 311 -8.06 -16.20 -22.04
C GLN A 311 -9.03 -16.85 -21.05
N THR A 312 -8.97 -18.16 -20.92
CA THR A 312 -9.75 -18.88 -19.91
C THR A 312 -8.86 -19.14 -18.71
N LEU A 313 -9.30 -18.67 -17.55
CA LEU A 313 -8.65 -18.89 -16.26
C LEU A 313 -9.69 -19.47 -15.30
N GLY A 314 -9.42 -20.66 -14.77
CA GLY A 314 -10.43 -21.39 -14.00
C GLY A 314 -11.67 -21.66 -14.86
N ASN A 315 -12.84 -21.31 -14.34
CA ASN A 315 -14.14 -21.49 -15.02
C ASN A 315 -14.62 -20.25 -15.77
N LYS A 316 -13.76 -19.21 -15.88
CA LYS A 316 -14.15 -17.92 -16.45
C LYS A 316 -13.29 -17.51 -17.62
N GLN A 317 -13.93 -16.89 -18.61
CA GLN A 317 -13.27 -16.34 -19.77
C GLN A 317 -13.05 -14.83 -19.58
N PHE A 318 -11.85 -14.37 -19.89
CA PHE A 318 -11.41 -12.98 -19.82
C PHE A 318 -10.99 -12.49 -21.20
N ILE A 319 -11.09 -11.21 -21.43
CA ILE A 319 -10.48 -10.57 -22.61
C ILE A 319 -9.05 -10.18 -22.24
N ARG A 320 -8.10 -10.70 -23.01
CA ARG A 320 -6.67 -10.41 -22.86
C ARG A 320 -6.25 -9.35 -23.86
N LEU A 321 -5.77 -8.23 -23.34
CA LEU A 321 -5.07 -7.18 -24.08
C LEU A 321 -3.57 -7.36 -23.84
N HIS A 322 -2.80 -7.52 -24.92
CA HIS A 322 -1.37 -7.79 -24.81
C HIS A 322 -0.58 -6.90 -25.76
N ARG A 323 0.58 -6.45 -25.32
CA ARG A 323 1.54 -5.71 -26.11
C ARG A 323 2.88 -6.45 -26.11
N GLU A 324 3.38 -6.77 -27.28
CA GLU A 324 4.75 -7.26 -27.48
C GLU A 324 5.68 -6.06 -27.74
N GLY A 325 6.91 -6.16 -27.30
CA GLY A 325 7.95 -5.17 -27.54
C GLY A 325 8.44 -4.47 -26.28
N THR A 326 9.61 -3.87 -26.39
CA THR A 326 10.17 -3.01 -25.37
C THR A 326 9.47 -1.63 -25.42
N VAL A 327 9.39 -0.96 -24.29
CA VAL A 327 8.75 0.36 -24.08
C VAL A 327 9.20 1.44 -25.08
N VAL A 328 10.24 1.16 -25.86
CA VAL A 328 10.88 2.10 -26.80
C VAL A 328 10.00 2.45 -28.02
N ASP A 329 8.96 1.65 -28.33
CA ASP A 329 8.19 1.82 -29.59
C ASP A 329 7.05 2.84 -29.51
N SER A 330 6.71 3.40 -28.34
CA SER A 330 5.84 4.56 -28.23
C SER A 330 6.09 5.32 -26.91
N GLU A 331 6.33 6.61 -27.01
CA GLU A 331 6.67 7.51 -25.89
C GLU A 331 5.64 7.52 -24.75
N ASN A 332 4.41 7.07 -24.97
CA ASN A 332 3.30 7.13 -24.03
C ASN A 332 2.88 5.78 -23.46
N ALA A 333 3.52 4.67 -23.82
CA ALA A 333 3.13 3.36 -23.34
C ALA A 333 4.07 2.86 -22.27
N HIS A 334 3.49 2.32 -21.20
CA HIS A 334 4.19 1.87 -20.02
C HIS A 334 3.90 0.39 -19.72
N PRO A 335 4.84 -0.32 -19.07
CA PRO A 335 4.63 -1.71 -18.72
C PRO A 335 3.47 -1.84 -17.71
N VAL A 336 2.53 -2.73 -18.00
CA VAL A 336 1.45 -3.12 -17.09
C VAL A 336 1.51 -4.62 -16.90
N THR A 337 1.38 -5.08 -15.67
CA THR A 337 1.41 -6.50 -15.34
C THR A 337 0.13 -6.90 -14.63
N THR A 338 -0.46 -8.03 -15.02
CA THR A 338 -1.61 -8.62 -14.35
C THR A 338 -1.20 -9.86 -13.58
N ILE A 339 -1.56 -9.93 -12.31
CA ILE A 339 -1.49 -11.14 -11.51
C ILE A 339 -2.89 -11.75 -11.46
N ALA A 340 -3.05 -12.92 -12.04
CA ALA A 340 -4.26 -13.73 -11.91
C ALA A 340 -4.14 -14.63 -10.69
N ILE A 341 -4.88 -14.30 -9.63
CA ILE A 341 -4.86 -15.05 -8.38
C ILE A 341 -5.96 -16.10 -8.42
N THR A 342 -5.58 -17.36 -8.25
CA THR A 342 -6.50 -18.46 -8.03
C THR A 342 -6.70 -18.65 -6.53
N ALA A 343 -7.96 -18.64 -6.10
CA ALA A 343 -8.31 -18.82 -4.70
C ALA A 343 -9.59 -19.66 -4.58
N PRO A 344 -9.76 -20.41 -3.48
CA PRO A 344 -10.95 -21.26 -3.30
C PRO A 344 -12.24 -20.44 -3.24
N ASP A 345 -12.18 -19.27 -2.65
CA ASP A 345 -13.33 -18.39 -2.49
C ASP A 345 -12.93 -16.90 -2.58
N ARG A 346 -13.94 -16.03 -2.51
CA ARG A 346 -13.76 -14.59 -2.60
C ARG A 346 -13.04 -14.01 -1.37
N PHE A 347 -13.22 -14.59 -0.19
CA PHE A 347 -12.59 -14.10 1.04
C PHE A 347 -11.07 -14.32 1.00
N ALA A 348 -10.64 -15.54 0.61
CA ALA A 348 -9.24 -15.85 0.41
C ALA A 348 -8.60 -14.95 -0.66
N PHE A 349 -9.33 -14.67 -1.76
CA PHE A 349 -8.88 -13.72 -2.76
C PHE A 349 -8.74 -12.30 -2.19
N ASP A 350 -9.70 -11.80 -1.44
CA ASP A 350 -9.68 -10.43 -0.92
C ASP A 350 -8.51 -10.23 0.06
N GLU A 351 -8.18 -11.24 0.88
CA GLU A 351 -6.96 -11.24 1.71
C GLU A 351 -5.68 -11.27 0.89
N LEU A 352 -5.59 -12.17 -0.09
CA LEU A 352 -4.44 -12.24 -0.98
C LEU A 352 -4.26 -10.96 -1.79
N ASN A 353 -5.35 -10.38 -2.28
CA ASN A 353 -5.35 -9.11 -2.97
C ASN A 353 -4.79 -8.00 -2.08
N HIS A 354 -5.19 -7.97 -0.80
CA HIS A 354 -4.64 -7.01 0.16
C HIS A 354 -3.15 -7.22 0.39
N VAL A 355 -2.71 -8.46 0.61
CA VAL A 355 -1.29 -8.82 0.80
C VAL A 355 -0.46 -8.40 -0.43
N VAL A 356 -0.86 -8.82 -1.62
CA VAL A 356 -0.12 -8.52 -2.85
C VAL A 356 -0.08 -7.02 -3.13
N THR A 357 -1.21 -6.33 -3.00
CA THR A 357 -1.28 -4.87 -3.20
C THR A 357 -0.39 -4.12 -2.21
N THR A 358 -0.42 -4.52 -0.95
CA THR A 358 0.41 -3.92 0.12
C THR A 358 1.90 -4.18 -0.14
N SER A 359 2.26 -5.41 -0.50
CA SER A 359 3.65 -5.79 -0.80
C SER A 359 4.22 -5.01 -1.99
N VAL A 360 3.46 -4.89 -3.08
CA VAL A 360 3.87 -4.14 -4.27
C VAL A 360 4.05 -2.65 -3.94
N LYS A 361 3.14 -2.04 -3.20
CA LYS A 361 3.26 -0.64 -2.75
C LYS A 361 4.46 -0.42 -1.83
N MET A 362 4.71 -1.36 -0.93
CA MET A 362 5.83 -1.28 -0.01
C MET A 362 7.16 -1.41 -0.74
N LEU A 363 7.28 -2.34 -1.69
CA LEU A 363 8.46 -2.43 -2.55
C LEU A 363 8.69 -1.14 -3.35
N ALA A 364 7.63 -0.50 -3.83
CA ALA A 364 7.75 0.79 -4.51
C ALA A 364 8.27 1.89 -3.58
N SER A 365 7.77 1.97 -2.34
CA SER A 365 8.23 2.96 -1.36
C SER A 365 9.69 2.76 -0.94
N LEU A 366 10.22 1.54 -1.03
CA LEU A 366 11.63 1.23 -0.72
C LEU A 366 12.60 1.69 -1.81
N ILE A 367 12.12 2.06 -3.00
CA ILE A 367 12.98 2.67 -4.03
C ILE A 367 13.47 4.04 -3.56
N ASP A 368 12.57 4.84 -2.98
CA ASP A 368 12.91 6.17 -2.46
C ASP A 368 13.62 6.10 -1.10
N ASN A 369 13.20 5.18 -0.24
CA ASN A 369 13.72 5.01 1.11
C ASN A 369 14.09 3.54 1.36
N PRO A 370 15.31 3.12 1.02
CA PRO A 370 15.70 1.71 1.05
C PRO A 370 15.93 1.14 2.46
N ASP A 371 15.70 1.92 3.49
CA ASP A 371 15.94 1.52 4.87
C ASP A 371 14.84 0.65 5.43
N VAL A 372 15.25 -0.44 6.05
CA VAL A 372 14.38 -1.41 6.73
C VAL A 372 14.89 -1.69 8.13
N VAL A 373 14.01 -2.20 8.97
CA VAL A 373 14.30 -2.58 10.34
C VAL A 373 13.96 -4.04 10.59
N ALA A 374 14.62 -4.65 11.57
CA ALA A 374 14.33 -6.02 11.99
C ALA A 374 12.89 -6.13 12.51
N GLY A 375 12.09 -7.00 11.86
CA GLY A 375 10.68 -7.20 12.19
C GLY A 375 10.44 -8.19 13.33
N ALA A 376 9.25 -8.79 13.36
CA ALA A 376 8.86 -9.85 14.31
C ALA A 376 9.03 -9.48 15.79
N GLY A 377 8.76 -8.22 16.16
CA GLY A 377 8.85 -7.73 17.54
C GLY A 377 10.26 -7.27 17.98
N CYS A 378 11.28 -7.48 17.15
CA CYS A 378 12.67 -7.12 17.49
C CYS A 378 12.83 -5.60 17.69
N VAL A 379 12.36 -4.78 16.77
CA VAL A 379 12.49 -3.32 16.84
C VAL A 379 11.73 -2.73 18.05
N GLU A 380 10.58 -3.27 18.40
CA GLU A 380 9.78 -2.85 19.55
C GLU A 380 10.54 -3.08 20.86
N ILE A 381 11.19 -4.21 21.00
CA ILE A 381 12.01 -4.56 22.18
C ILE A 381 13.22 -3.61 22.29
N HIS A 382 13.90 -3.31 21.18
CA HIS A 382 15.04 -2.38 21.18
C HIS A 382 14.61 -0.95 21.55
N LEU A 383 13.50 -0.46 20.97
CA LEU A 383 12.94 0.85 21.32
C LEU A 383 12.53 0.91 22.79
N ALA A 384 11.90 -0.15 23.31
CA ALA A 384 11.52 -0.21 24.71
C ALA A 384 12.73 -0.17 25.66
N ALA A 385 13.81 -0.88 25.33
CA ALA A 385 15.05 -0.86 26.10
C ALA A 385 15.68 0.55 26.10
N LEU A 386 15.80 1.17 24.93
CA LEU A 386 16.28 2.55 24.79
C LEU A 386 15.48 3.53 25.66
N LEU A 387 14.15 3.49 25.52
CA LEU A 387 13.26 4.42 26.23
C LEU A 387 13.34 4.23 27.75
N ARG A 388 13.44 2.99 28.24
CA ARG A 388 13.65 2.72 29.67
C ARG A 388 14.97 3.27 30.18
N ASP A 389 16.04 3.14 29.40
CA ASP A 389 17.34 3.67 29.80
C ASP A 389 17.30 5.21 29.86
N ARG A 390 16.78 5.87 28.82
CA ARG A 390 16.59 7.32 28.79
C ARG A 390 15.65 7.83 29.90
N ALA A 391 14.60 7.08 30.22
CA ALA A 391 13.70 7.40 31.32
C ALA A 391 14.40 7.33 32.70
N LYS A 392 15.30 6.37 32.91
CA LYS A 392 16.14 6.28 34.13
C LYS A 392 17.08 7.46 34.23
N GLN A 393 17.74 7.84 33.14
CA GLN A 393 18.64 9.02 33.09
C GLN A 393 17.86 10.32 33.37
N LEU A 394 16.66 10.46 32.82
CA LEU A 394 15.76 11.62 33.08
C LEU A 394 15.36 11.71 34.55
N ARG A 395 15.16 10.59 35.21
CA ARG A 395 14.77 10.52 36.63
C ARG A 395 15.93 10.86 37.57
N ASN A 396 17.15 10.45 37.19
CA ASN A 396 18.37 10.63 37.97
C ASN A 396 19.39 11.40 37.12
N PRO A 397 19.22 12.71 36.91
CA PRO A 397 20.23 13.50 36.24
C PRO A 397 21.51 13.39 37.09
N GLY A 398 22.56 12.83 36.49
CA GLY A 398 23.88 12.68 37.14
C GLY A 398 24.36 14.04 37.67
N PRO A 399 25.35 14.09 38.58
CA PRO A 399 25.85 15.33 39.11
C PRO A 399 26.32 16.24 37.97
N ILE A 400 25.62 17.34 37.76
CA ILE A 400 26.02 18.38 36.82
C ILE A 400 27.38 18.91 37.36
N SER A 401 28.45 18.58 36.63
CA SER A 401 29.77 19.11 36.89
C SER A 401 29.71 20.63 36.70
N ASN A 402 29.98 21.36 37.77
CA ASN A 402 30.14 22.81 37.85
C ASN A 402 28.83 23.65 38.01
N GLY A 403 28.49 23.90 39.21
CA GLY A 403 27.58 24.95 39.61
C GLY A 403 26.88 24.65 40.93
N THR A 404 27.23 25.38 41.98
CA THR A 404 26.56 25.45 43.25
C THR A 404 25.06 25.74 43.05
N VAL A 405 24.24 24.67 43.07
CA VAL A 405 22.78 24.81 43.05
C VAL A 405 22.32 25.06 44.49
N PRO A 406 21.60 26.18 44.79
CA PRO A 406 20.99 26.39 46.09
C PRO A 406 19.93 25.29 46.32
N ARG A 407 20.12 24.49 47.34
CA ARG A 407 19.11 23.53 47.82
C ARG A 407 17.91 24.30 48.40
N GLY A 408 16.72 24.12 47.80
CA GLY A 408 15.50 24.27 48.57
C GLY A 408 14.49 25.32 48.12
N THR A 409 14.18 25.47 46.85
CA THR A 409 12.99 26.25 46.44
C THR A 409 11.82 25.36 46.05
N GLN A 410 10.57 25.81 46.29
CA GLN A 410 9.34 25.07 45.86
C GLN A 410 9.31 24.81 44.37
N THR A 411 10.02 25.59 43.56
CA THR A 411 10.18 25.43 42.12
C THR A 411 10.95 24.16 41.77
N ASP A 412 12.01 23.81 42.53
CA ASP A 412 12.82 22.61 42.29
C ASP A 412 12.03 21.32 42.54
N ASN A 413 11.18 21.30 43.57
CA ASN A 413 10.31 20.16 43.88
C ASN A 413 9.26 19.94 42.78
N LYS A 414 8.70 21.01 42.20
CA LYS A 414 7.73 20.92 41.08
C LYS A 414 8.39 20.42 39.82
N ALA A 415 9.58 20.91 39.49
CA ALA A 415 10.37 20.45 38.35
C ALA A 415 10.73 18.96 38.48
N ALA A 416 11.26 18.53 39.64
CA ALA A 416 11.59 17.15 39.92
C ALA A 416 10.36 16.24 39.85
N ARG A 417 9.20 16.67 40.31
CA ARG A 417 7.94 15.93 40.19
C ARG A 417 7.55 15.75 38.72
N THR A 418 7.64 16.81 37.90
CA THR A 418 7.32 16.77 36.47
C THR A 418 8.24 15.80 35.72
N LEU A 419 9.54 15.83 36.01
CA LEU A 419 10.51 14.89 35.41
C LEU A 419 10.21 13.44 35.77
N ARG A 420 9.84 13.15 37.01
CA ARG A 420 9.44 11.80 37.43
C ARG A 420 8.17 11.35 36.71
N GLN A 421 7.17 12.21 36.55
CA GLN A 421 5.94 11.92 35.83
C GLN A 421 6.20 11.70 34.33
N MET A 422 7.09 12.49 33.70
CA MET A 422 7.52 12.25 32.32
C MET A 422 8.26 10.92 32.18
N SER A 423 9.19 10.61 33.11
CA SER A 423 9.89 9.31 33.13
C SER A 423 8.91 8.14 33.25
N GLN A 424 7.87 8.25 34.08
CA GLN A 424 6.81 7.26 34.18
C GLN A 424 6.06 7.12 32.86
N THR A 425 5.67 8.21 32.21
CA THR A 425 5.01 8.20 30.90
C THR A 425 5.84 7.48 29.86
N ILE A 426 7.14 7.78 29.76
CA ILE A 426 8.07 7.15 28.82
C ILE A 426 8.20 5.65 29.10
N THR A 427 8.28 5.26 30.37
CA THR A 427 8.35 3.84 30.77
C THR A 427 7.06 3.10 30.41
N THR A 428 5.89 3.71 30.61
CA THR A 428 4.61 3.13 30.22
C THR A 428 4.52 2.97 28.70
N PHE A 429 4.98 3.96 27.93
CA PHE A 429 5.05 3.84 26.46
C PHE A 429 5.97 2.68 26.04
N ALA A 430 7.12 2.52 26.68
CA ALA A 430 8.01 1.40 26.44
C ALA A 430 7.33 0.03 26.74
N ASN A 431 6.53 -0.05 27.82
CA ASN A 431 5.75 -1.24 28.13
C ASN A 431 4.67 -1.53 27.06
N CYS A 432 3.99 -0.51 26.57
CA CYS A 432 3.02 -0.66 25.46
C CYS A 432 3.70 -1.16 24.17
N LEU A 433 4.93 -0.74 23.88
CA LEU A 433 5.69 -1.26 22.72
C LEU A 433 5.99 -2.75 22.88
N GLU A 434 6.40 -3.19 24.06
CA GLU A 434 6.63 -4.61 24.34
C GLU A 434 5.35 -5.43 24.33
N ASP A 435 4.23 -4.87 24.83
CA ASP A 435 2.92 -5.53 24.72
C ASP A 435 2.53 -5.74 23.25
N MET A 436 2.87 -4.79 22.36
CA MET A 436 2.68 -4.96 20.92
C MET A 436 3.50 -6.13 20.36
N ALA A 437 4.77 -6.27 20.77
CA ALA A 437 5.57 -7.45 20.43
C ALA A 437 4.93 -8.73 21.02
N GLY A 438 4.48 -8.67 22.29
CA GLY A 438 3.82 -9.77 22.98
C GLY A 438 2.56 -10.31 22.28
N ARG A 439 1.87 -9.48 21.50
CA ARG A 439 0.69 -9.91 20.71
C ARG A 439 1.02 -10.91 19.60
N LEU A 440 2.29 -11.05 19.22
CA LEU A 440 2.73 -12.07 18.28
C LEU A 440 2.60 -13.51 18.85
N CYS A 441 2.46 -13.68 20.17
CA CYS A 441 2.10 -14.96 20.79
C CYS A 441 0.73 -15.49 20.34
N GLY A 442 -0.13 -14.63 19.79
CA GLY A 442 -1.48 -14.95 19.37
C GLY A 442 -2.56 -14.49 20.37
N SER A 443 -3.80 -14.49 19.90
CA SER A 443 -4.97 -13.98 20.65
C SER A 443 -5.32 -14.78 21.90
N HIS A 444 -4.90 -16.03 21.98
CA HIS A 444 -5.21 -16.94 23.10
C HIS A 444 -4.07 -17.04 24.12
N ALA A 445 -2.94 -16.34 23.91
CA ALA A 445 -1.81 -16.37 24.82
C ALA A 445 -2.15 -15.64 26.13
N SER A 446 -1.80 -16.25 27.26
CA SER A 446 -1.92 -15.62 28.58
C SER A 446 -0.94 -14.45 28.73
N ALA A 447 -1.13 -13.62 29.75
CA ALA A 447 -0.17 -12.56 30.07
C ALA A 447 1.22 -13.14 30.37
N THR A 448 1.27 -14.25 31.08
CA THR A 448 2.51 -14.95 31.41
C THR A 448 3.24 -15.48 30.16
N ASP A 449 2.51 -16.04 29.18
CA ASP A 449 3.12 -16.51 27.93
C ASP A 449 3.77 -15.36 27.17
N ARG A 450 3.13 -14.17 27.16
CA ARG A 450 3.67 -12.96 26.53
C ARG A 450 4.92 -12.46 27.23
N GLU A 451 4.93 -12.44 28.56
CA GLU A 451 6.10 -12.05 29.35
C GLU A 451 7.28 -12.99 29.09
N VAL A 452 7.04 -14.30 29.09
CA VAL A 452 8.07 -15.31 28.78
C VAL A 452 8.63 -15.10 27.36
N MET A 453 7.78 -14.84 26.39
CA MET A 453 8.20 -14.54 25.02
C MET A 453 9.09 -13.30 24.95
N ILE A 454 8.66 -12.20 25.58
CA ILE A 454 9.40 -10.93 25.60
C ILE A 454 10.78 -11.16 26.21
N GLU A 455 10.86 -11.92 27.32
CA GLU A 455 12.11 -12.20 27.99
C GLU A 455 13.04 -13.09 27.14
N GLN A 456 12.49 -14.07 26.42
CA GLN A 456 13.27 -14.87 25.47
C GLN A 456 13.85 -14.03 24.34
N ILE A 457 13.08 -13.09 23.78
CA ILE A 457 13.59 -12.18 22.73
C ILE A 457 14.67 -11.25 23.31
N ARG A 458 14.47 -10.70 24.51
CA ARG A 458 15.50 -9.86 25.17
C ARG A 458 16.79 -10.63 25.40
N HIS A 459 16.69 -11.85 25.92
CA HIS A 459 17.85 -12.68 26.16
C HIS A 459 18.62 -12.99 24.87
N ALA A 460 17.91 -13.33 23.79
CA ALA A 460 18.51 -13.60 22.50
C ALA A 460 19.18 -12.36 21.88
N ASN A 461 18.67 -11.15 22.18
CA ASN A 461 19.21 -9.88 21.67
C ASN A 461 20.14 -9.17 22.67
N ASN A 462 20.62 -9.81 23.71
CA ASN A 462 21.33 -9.15 24.80
C ASN A 462 22.54 -8.33 24.32
N GLU A 463 23.33 -8.83 23.39
CA GLU A 463 24.50 -8.11 22.86
C GLU A 463 24.10 -6.86 22.06
N SER A 464 23.09 -6.94 21.22
CA SER A 464 22.60 -5.81 20.42
C SER A 464 21.86 -4.78 21.29
N LEU A 465 21.19 -5.20 22.35
CA LEU A 465 20.57 -4.31 23.33
C LEU A 465 21.60 -3.52 24.14
N LEU A 466 22.72 -4.14 24.52
CA LEU A 466 23.83 -3.43 25.15
C LEU A 466 24.42 -2.37 24.21
N ALA A 467 24.56 -2.68 22.93
CA ALA A 467 25.00 -1.71 21.94
C ALA A 467 23.99 -0.53 21.80
N THR A 468 22.69 -0.79 21.91
CA THR A 468 21.63 0.22 21.87
C THR A 468 21.73 1.22 23.02
N THR A 469 22.07 0.77 24.23
CA THR A 469 22.12 1.62 25.42
C THR A 469 23.45 2.37 25.57
N THR A 470 24.51 1.92 24.89
CA THR A 470 25.86 2.51 24.97
C THR A 470 26.20 3.53 23.87
N LEU A 471 25.28 3.80 22.94
CA LEU A 471 25.45 4.87 21.94
C LEU A 471 25.36 6.27 22.59
N PRO A 472 26.29 7.22 22.41
CA PRO A 472 27.55 7.20 21.68
C PRO A 472 28.75 7.47 22.61
N CYS A 473 29.70 6.62 22.71
CA CYS A 473 31.03 6.99 23.21
C CYS A 473 32.08 6.70 22.15
N GLN A 474 32.73 7.78 21.77
CA GLN A 474 33.97 7.84 21.04
C GLN A 474 34.92 6.72 21.45
N ASN A 475 35.07 5.71 20.65
CA ASN A 475 36.31 4.95 20.55
C ASN A 475 36.24 4.19 19.24
N GLY A 476 37.13 4.57 18.34
CA GLY A 476 37.33 3.90 17.06
C GLY A 476 37.61 2.43 17.28
N LEU A 477 36.70 1.59 16.80
CA LEU A 477 36.87 0.15 16.79
C LEU A 477 36.86 -0.33 15.35
N SER A 478 38.05 -0.62 14.87
CA SER A 478 38.30 -1.32 13.62
C SER A 478 38.12 -2.85 13.79
N GLU A 479 37.07 -3.32 14.38
CA GLU A 479 36.76 -4.74 14.38
C GLU A 479 35.45 -4.98 13.63
N ARG A 480 35.52 -5.86 12.60
CA ARG A 480 34.34 -6.40 11.91
C ARG A 480 33.47 -7.11 12.93
N LYS A 481 32.40 -6.47 13.39
CA LYS A 481 31.47 -7.02 14.36
C LYS A 481 30.24 -7.54 13.62
N SER A 482 29.90 -8.79 13.84
CA SER A 482 28.65 -9.39 13.35
C SER A 482 27.60 -9.30 14.45
N TYR A 483 26.37 -8.96 14.07
CA TYR A 483 25.23 -8.94 14.97
C TYR A 483 24.13 -9.82 14.43
N ASP A 484 23.59 -10.67 15.32
CA ASP A 484 22.42 -11.48 15.07
C ASP A 484 21.24 -10.90 15.84
N LEU A 485 20.14 -10.61 15.13
CA LEU A 485 18.93 -10.06 15.69
C LEU A 485 17.82 -11.10 15.66
N TYR A 486 17.12 -11.20 16.76
CA TYR A 486 16.08 -12.21 16.98
C TYR A 486 14.71 -11.58 17.20
N GLY A 487 13.70 -12.19 16.62
CA GLY A 487 12.29 -11.90 16.84
C GLY A 487 11.53 -13.16 17.19
N TRP A 488 10.21 -13.13 17.07
CA TRP A 488 9.33 -14.23 17.40
C TRP A 488 8.75 -14.92 16.18
N ASP A 489 8.81 -16.25 16.15
CA ASP A 489 8.09 -17.10 15.21
C ASP A 489 6.77 -17.58 15.86
N PRO A 490 5.61 -17.03 15.48
CA PRO A 490 4.33 -17.42 16.08
C PRO A 490 3.91 -18.86 15.77
N ARG A 491 4.45 -19.45 14.70
CA ARG A 491 4.14 -20.82 14.29
C ARG A 491 4.91 -21.83 15.13
N LYS A 492 6.22 -21.59 15.29
CA LYS A 492 7.11 -22.45 16.10
C LYS A 492 7.06 -22.13 17.59
N ARG A 493 6.45 -21.02 17.98
CA ARG A 493 6.42 -20.48 19.34
C ARG A 493 7.82 -20.42 19.97
N SER A 494 8.76 -19.90 19.23
CA SER A 494 10.16 -19.78 19.62
C SER A 494 10.80 -18.54 19.02
N THR A 495 11.92 -18.11 19.59
CA THR A 495 12.75 -17.08 18.97
C THR A 495 13.31 -17.58 17.65
N MET A 496 13.33 -16.68 16.64
CA MET A 496 13.99 -16.92 15.35
C MET A 496 14.92 -15.76 15.03
N GLN A 497 15.99 -16.07 14.33
CA GLN A 497 16.88 -15.05 13.77
C GLN A 497 16.14 -14.33 12.63
N VAL A 498 15.97 -13.02 12.77
CA VAL A 498 15.26 -12.18 11.77
C VAL A 498 16.21 -11.46 10.85
N LEU A 499 17.40 -11.11 11.35
CA LEU A 499 18.42 -10.39 10.60
C LEU A 499 19.81 -10.73 11.15
N SER A 500 20.76 -10.99 10.26
CA SER A 500 22.17 -11.06 10.58
C SER A 500 22.92 -10.12 9.65
N TYR A 501 23.84 -9.32 10.18
CA TYR A 501 24.64 -8.40 9.40
C TYR A 501 26.04 -8.23 9.99
N THR A 502 26.97 -7.83 9.12
CA THR A 502 28.35 -7.48 9.49
C THR A 502 28.59 -6.01 9.21
N ILE A 503 29.22 -5.32 10.17
CA ILE A 503 29.64 -3.93 10.01
C ILE A 503 30.99 -3.94 9.29
N GLN A 504 31.09 -3.31 8.12
CA GLN A 504 32.33 -3.17 7.36
C GLN A 504 33.04 -1.83 7.61
N SER A 505 32.27 -0.77 7.86
CA SER A 505 32.73 0.57 8.20
C SER A 505 31.71 1.23 9.12
N ASP A 506 32.02 2.42 9.66
CA ASP A 506 31.13 3.12 10.62
C ASP A 506 29.70 3.36 10.09
N GLU A 507 29.46 3.26 8.79
CA GLU A 507 28.14 3.49 8.16
C GLU A 507 27.66 2.34 7.29
N GLU A 508 28.51 1.37 6.93
CA GLU A 508 28.14 0.31 5.98
C GLU A 508 27.90 -1.02 6.68
N LYS A 509 26.63 -1.46 6.65
CA LYS A 509 26.16 -2.73 7.15
C LYS A 509 25.75 -3.63 5.99
N ILE A 510 26.33 -4.82 5.91
CA ILE A 510 25.95 -5.82 4.92
C ILE A 510 25.14 -6.91 5.61
N ALA A 511 23.86 -7.00 5.24
CA ALA A 511 23.01 -8.09 5.67
C ALA A 511 23.51 -9.41 5.06
N SER A 512 23.84 -10.37 5.91
CA SER A 512 24.21 -11.73 5.50
C SER A 512 22.98 -12.63 5.39
N GLU A 513 22.05 -12.51 6.34
CA GLU A 513 20.77 -13.20 6.32
C GLU A 513 19.65 -12.25 6.75
N ALA A 514 18.52 -12.31 6.07
CA ALA A 514 17.31 -11.57 6.40
C ALA A 514 16.09 -12.47 6.22
N ARG A 515 15.22 -12.52 7.24
CA ARG A 515 14.00 -13.34 7.20
C ARG A 515 12.73 -12.53 7.27
N ILE A 516 12.65 -11.55 8.19
CA ILE A 516 11.47 -10.69 8.35
C ILE A 516 11.95 -9.26 8.57
N LEU A 517 11.59 -8.38 7.65
CA LEU A 517 11.94 -6.97 7.68
C LEU A 517 10.69 -6.10 7.54
N ASP A 518 10.66 -5.01 8.31
CA ASP A 518 9.65 -3.96 8.20
C ASP A 518 10.28 -2.71 7.58
N THR A 519 9.52 -1.88 6.85
CA THR A 519 10.07 -0.63 6.34
C THR A 519 10.25 0.39 7.46
N LEU A 520 11.39 1.05 7.47
CA LEU A 520 11.72 2.08 8.46
C LEU A 520 10.70 3.22 8.43
N GLN A 521 10.36 3.70 7.23
CA GLN A 521 9.44 4.83 7.06
C GLN A 521 8.05 4.51 7.63
N SER A 522 7.51 3.32 7.32
CA SER A 522 6.20 2.90 7.84
C SER A 522 6.19 2.82 9.38
N LYS A 523 7.29 2.38 9.98
CA LYS A 523 7.42 2.32 11.45
C LYS A 523 7.49 3.71 12.07
N LYS A 524 8.26 4.64 11.50
CA LYS A 524 8.35 6.03 11.94
C LYS A 524 6.99 6.73 11.86
N ASP A 525 6.32 6.60 10.73
CA ASP A 525 5.02 7.21 10.51
C ASP A 525 3.97 6.65 11.48
N ALA A 526 3.98 5.34 11.74
CA ALA A 526 3.08 4.72 12.69
C ALA A 526 3.30 5.24 14.12
N LEU A 527 4.55 5.35 14.58
CA LEU A 527 4.88 5.90 15.90
C LEU A 527 4.43 7.36 16.03
N THR A 528 4.69 8.18 15.01
CA THR A 528 4.28 9.59 14.98
C THR A 528 2.76 9.73 15.08
N LEU A 529 2.03 8.96 14.26
CA LEU A 529 0.58 8.99 14.22
C LEU A 529 -0.08 8.50 15.51
N VAL A 530 0.49 7.48 16.15
CA VAL A 530 0.03 7.00 17.47
C VAL A 530 0.08 8.14 18.48
N ILE A 531 1.23 8.79 18.59
CA ILE A 531 1.44 9.81 19.63
C ILE A 531 0.62 11.07 19.35
N GLU A 532 0.52 11.51 18.09
CA GLU A 532 -0.32 12.63 17.70
C GLU A 532 -1.80 12.38 18.00
N SER A 533 -2.31 11.18 17.62
CA SER A 533 -3.72 10.83 17.83
C SER A 533 -4.07 10.66 19.29
N VAL A 534 -3.23 9.96 20.07
CA VAL A 534 -3.43 9.78 21.52
C VAL A 534 -3.34 11.11 22.27
N SER A 535 -2.37 11.97 21.93
CA SER A 535 -2.23 13.30 22.52
C SER A 535 -3.43 14.20 22.21
N SER A 536 -4.00 14.10 21.02
CA SER A 536 -5.20 14.84 20.61
C SER A 536 -6.45 14.35 21.37
N LEU A 537 -6.63 13.03 21.48
CA LEU A 537 -7.74 12.45 22.23
C LEU A 537 -7.67 12.77 23.72
N ALA A 538 -6.48 12.73 24.33
CA ALA A 538 -6.29 13.09 25.73
C ALA A 538 -6.68 14.55 26.02
N ARG A 539 -6.45 15.47 25.08
CA ARG A 539 -6.90 16.88 25.20
C ARG A 539 -8.42 17.00 25.14
N ILE A 540 -9.07 16.28 24.21
CA ILE A 540 -10.54 16.30 24.06
C ILE A 540 -11.19 15.73 25.31
N ALA A 541 -10.73 14.60 25.83
CA ALA A 541 -11.24 13.97 27.04
C ALA A 541 -11.14 14.89 28.28
N SER A 542 -10.10 15.73 28.36
CA SER A 542 -9.97 16.72 29.45
C SER A 542 -11.00 17.84 29.38
N VAL A 543 -11.41 18.26 28.18
CA VAL A 543 -12.43 19.29 27.98
C VAL A 543 -13.82 18.78 28.35
N VAL A 544 -14.15 17.54 27.98
CA VAL A 544 -15.46 16.93 28.25
C VAL A 544 -15.67 16.64 29.74
N ARG A 545 -14.60 16.37 30.53
CA ARG A 545 -14.71 16.17 31.99
C ARG A 545 -14.94 17.48 32.79
N VAL A 546 -14.68 18.62 32.20
CA VAL A 546 -14.84 19.94 32.83
C VAL A 546 -16.21 20.57 32.56
N SER A 547 -16.93 20.08 31.56
CA SER A 547 -18.31 20.46 31.19
C SER A 547 -19.34 19.53 31.82
#